data_3534ba696463672ba932395af6233047
#
_entry.id   3534ba696463672ba932395af6233047
#
_cell.length_a   1.000
_cell.length_b   1.000
_cell.length_c   1.000
_cell.angle_alpha   90.00
_cell.angle_beta   90.00
_cell.angle_gamma   90.00
#
_symmetry.space_group_name_H-M   'P 1'
#
loop_
_entity.id
_entity.type
_entity.pdbx_description
1 polymer ?
#
loop_
_entity_poly.entity_id
_entity_poly.type
_entity_poly.pdbx_seq_one_letter_code
_entity_poly.pdbx_strand_id
1 'polypeptide(L)'
;MNKKTLRITGAQMSFPVGAIQKNKQTILDCFEIAEEKETDILIFPELALTGYPPEDLLLRESFIGKNFAVLEELAEFSSNTSGVIGFVDRNLDEDHTDKQKRGIANAAAIIQNGDVKGIYHKCYLPNYSVFDEARYFAKGNNPGNLFWYNDVAIGISICEDIWIDEGPSLQQVENGASLIININASPYDQNKSNSRKELVISQAKKLKVPIIYLNMVGG
;
A
#
# COMPACT_ATOMS: atom_id res chain seq x y z
N MET A 1 24.33 19.03 -14.20
CA MET A 1 23.61 17.94 -13.51
C MET A 1 22.12 18.17 -13.73
N ASN A 2 21.48 17.41 -14.60
CA ASN A 2 20.03 17.44 -14.72
C ASN A 2 19.43 16.94 -13.38
N LYS A 3 18.73 17.81 -12.67
CA LYS A 3 18.00 17.45 -11.47
C LYS A 3 16.87 16.50 -11.93
N LYS A 4 17.04 15.19 -11.73
CA LYS A 4 15.98 14.23 -12.00
C LYS A 4 14.84 14.55 -11.04
N THR A 5 13.73 15.05 -11.55
CA THR A 5 12.51 15.30 -10.78
C THR A 5 11.65 14.05 -10.88
N LEU A 6 11.15 13.53 -9.76
CA LEU A 6 10.17 12.45 -9.70
C LEU A 6 8.80 13.07 -9.43
N ARG A 7 7.84 12.85 -10.35
CA ARG A 7 6.46 13.32 -10.21
C ARG A 7 5.60 12.20 -9.64
N ILE A 8 5.09 12.42 -8.43
CA ILE A 8 4.27 11.44 -7.74
C ILE A 8 2.87 12.01 -7.54
N THR A 9 1.85 11.22 -7.88
CA THR A 9 0.45 11.58 -7.73
C THR A 9 -0.22 10.64 -6.72
N GLY A 10 -0.91 11.19 -5.74
CA GLY A 10 -1.72 10.43 -4.78
C GLY A 10 -3.19 10.43 -5.18
N ALA A 11 -3.76 9.27 -5.45
CA ALA A 11 -5.21 9.09 -5.70
C ALA A 11 -5.96 9.02 -4.36
N GLN A 12 -6.20 10.17 -3.73
CA GLN A 12 -6.99 10.25 -2.50
C GLN A 12 -8.48 10.11 -2.81
N MET A 13 -8.95 8.88 -2.90
CA MET A 13 -10.30 8.52 -3.33
C MET A 13 -10.99 7.60 -2.32
N SER A 14 -12.31 7.42 -2.47
CA SER A 14 -13.09 6.42 -1.74
C SER A 14 -13.15 5.13 -2.54
N PHE A 15 -12.86 4.01 -1.88
CA PHE A 15 -12.88 2.66 -2.46
C PHE A 15 -13.88 1.81 -1.67
N PRO A 16 -15.13 1.65 -2.16
CA PRO A 16 -16.16 0.89 -1.45
C PRO A 16 -15.78 -0.57 -1.21
N VAL A 17 -16.04 -1.05 0.01
CA VAL A 17 -15.78 -2.42 0.43
C VAL A 17 -16.54 -3.42 -0.46
N GLY A 18 -15.84 -4.46 -0.93
CA GLY A 18 -16.39 -5.54 -1.73
C GLY A 18 -16.65 -5.19 -3.20
N ALA A 19 -16.53 -3.92 -3.60
CA ALA A 19 -16.86 -3.44 -4.94
C ALA A 19 -15.65 -3.51 -5.90
N ILE A 20 -14.93 -4.66 -5.96
CA ILE A 20 -13.66 -4.82 -6.68
C ILE A 20 -13.73 -4.27 -8.13
N GLN A 21 -14.81 -4.52 -8.89
CA GLN A 21 -14.92 -4.04 -10.27
C GLN A 21 -15.08 -2.51 -10.36
N LYS A 22 -15.81 -1.92 -9.42
CA LYS A 22 -15.94 -0.46 -9.33
C LYS A 22 -14.61 0.18 -8.93
N ASN A 23 -13.94 -0.43 -7.95
CA ASN A 23 -12.63 0.03 -7.50
C ASN A 23 -11.59 -0.07 -8.62
N LYS A 24 -11.59 -1.18 -9.40
CA LYS A 24 -10.80 -1.32 -10.62
C LYS A 24 -11.03 -0.15 -11.58
N GLN A 25 -12.30 0.15 -11.91
CA GLN A 25 -12.59 1.25 -12.84
C GLN A 25 -12.08 2.59 -12.32
N THR A 26 -12.28 2.88 -11.02
CA THR A 26 -11.73 4.10 -10.39
C THR A 26 -10.19 4.15 -10.49
N ILE A 27 -9.51 3.00 -10.34
CA ILE A 27 -8.06 2.92 -10.47
C ILE A 27 -7.65 3.22 -11.92
N LEU A 28 -8.33 2.63 -12.91
CA LEU A 28 -8.07 2.88 -14.33
C LEU A 28 -8.27 4.36 -14.72
N ASP A 29 -9.38 4.96 -14.28
CA ASP A 29 -9.66 6.39 -14.50
C ASP A 29 -8.55 7.29 -13.92
N CYS A 30 -8.00 6.90 -12.74
CA CYS A 30 -6.86 7.59 -12.14
C CYS A 30 -5.57 7.42 -12.96
N PHE A 31 -5.33 6.26 -13.56
CA PHE A 31 -4.18 6.04 -14.45
C PHE A 31 -4.25 6.93 -15.68
N GLU A 32 -5.42 7.04 -16.33
CA GLU A 32 -5.62 7.94 -17.49
C GLU A 32 -5.26 9.39 -17.12
N ILE A 33 -5.79 9.89 -15.99
CA ILE A 33 -5.48 11.25 -15.50
C ILE A 33 -3.98 11.40 -15.16
N ALA A 34 -3.36 10.37 -14.61
CA ALA A 34 -1.96 10.39 -14.22
C ALA A 34 -1.04 10.44 -15.44
N GLU A 35 -1.38 9.74 -16.52
CA GLU A 35 -0.65 9.79 -17.79
C GLU A 35 -0.74 11.17 -18.44
N GLU A 36 -1.92 11.79 -18.48
CA GLU A 36 -2.10 13.17 -18.95
C GLU A 36 -1.24 14.19 -18.17
N LYS A 37 -0.98 13.91 -16.90
CA LYS A 37 -0.15 14.73 -16.02
C LYS A 37 1.34 14.37 -16.05
N GLU A 38 1.74 13.42 -16.90
CA GLU A 38 3.11 12.88 -16.96
C GLU A 38 3.60 12.41 -15.57
N THR A 39 2.75 11.68 -14.83
CA THR A 39 3.06 11.14 -13.51
C THR A 39 4.02 9.96 -13.64
N ASP A 40 5.09 9.95 -12.86
CA ASP A 40 6.02 8.82 -12.79
C ASP A 40 5.45 7.69 -11.93
N ILE A 41 4.90 8.03 -10.75
CA ILE A 41 4.34 7.06 -9.81
C ILE A 41 2.97 7.53 -9.33
N LEU A 42 1.96 6.70 -9.53
CA LEU A 42 0.60 6.88 -9.01
C LEU A 42 0.40 5.99 -7.79
N ILE A 43 -0.05 6.59 -6.68
CA ILE A 43 -0.20 5.91 -5.39
C ILE A 43 -1.68 5.79 -5.04
N PHE A 44 -2.12 4.61 -4.65
CA PHE A 44 -3.45 4.32 -4.13
C PHE A 44 -3.42 3.98 -2.64
N PRO A 45 -4.55 4.15 -1.92
CA PRO A 45 -4.65 3.83 -0.50
C PRO A 45 -4.46 2.33 -0.20
N GLU A 46 -4.29 2.03 1.09
CA GLU A 46 -4.34 0.69 1.66
C GLU A 46 -5.64 -0.03 1.24
N LEU A 47 -5.51 -1.30 0.79
CA LEU A 47 -6.62 -2.14 0.33
C LEU A 47 -7.57 -1.46 -0.67
N ALA A 48 -7.06 -0.55 -1.51
CA ALA A 48 -7.86 0.18 -2.49
C ALA A 48 -8.67 -0.76 -3.41
N LEU A 49 -8.13 -1.92 -3.74
CA LEU A 49 -8.79 -2.85 -4.64
C LEU A 49 -10.00 -3.54 -4.01
N THR A 50 -9.90 -3.93 -2.74
CA THR A 50 -10.99 -4.61 -1.99
C THR A 50 -11.90 -3.66 -1.23
N GLY A 51 -11.44 -2.42 -0.97
CA GLY A 51 -11.98 -1.53 0.05
C GLY A 51 -11.55 -1.94 1.46
N TYR A 52 -11.59 -1.01 2.41
CA TYR A 52 -11.20 -1.24 3.81
C TYR A 52 -12.34 -0.88 4.77
N PRO A 53 -12.63 -1.72 5.80
CA PRO A 53 -12.10 -3.06 6.04
C PRO A 53 -12.94 -4.15 5.32
N PRO A 54 -12.31 -5.10 4.62
CA PRO A 54 -13.03 -6.15 3.90
C PRO A 54 -13.60 -7.26 4.80
N GLU A 55 -13.10 -7.43 6.01
CA GLU A 55 -13.59 -8.33 7.05
C GLU A 55 -13.92 -9.76 6.54
N ASP A 56 -15.13 -10.28 6.80
CA ASP A 56 -15.55 -11.63 6.45
C ASP A 56 -15.60 -11.91 4.93
N LEU A 57 -15.49 -10.88 4.07
CA LEU A 57 -15.30 -11.12 2.64
C LEU A 57 -13.99 -11.85 2.35
N LEU A 58 -12.97 -11.67 3.20
CA LEU A 58 -11.70 -12.38 3.13
C LEU A 58 -11.81 -13.89 3.37
N LEU A 59 -12.94 -14.35 3.92
CA LEU A 59 -13.23 -15.78 4.10
C LEU A 59 -13.66 -16.45 2.79
N ARG A 60 -13.93 -15.72 1.74
CA ARG A 60 -14.43 -16.23 0.46
C ARG A 60 -13.31 -16.33 -0.56
N GLU A 61 -12.93 -17.56 -0.93
CA GLU A 61 -11.89 -17.81 -1.91
C GLU A 61 -12.16 -17.12 -3.27
N SER A 62 -13.43 -17.07 -3.68
CA SER A 62 -13.84 -16.39 -4.91
C SER A 62 -13.60 -14.86 -4.86
N PHE A 63 -13.68 -14.25 -3.69
CA PHE A 63 -13.37 -12.84 -3.50
C PHE A 63 -11.86 -12.58 -3.62
N ILE A 64 -11.06 -13.43 -2.96
CA ILE A 64 -9.60 -13.38 -3.05
C ILE A 64 -9.12 -13.63 -4.48
N GLY A 65 -9.65 -14.66 -5.16
CA GLY A 65 -9.29 -14.95 -6.55
C GLY A 65 -9.63 -13.80 -7.50
N LYS A 66 -10.77 -13.12 -7.30
CA LYS A 66 -11.15 -11.95 -8.09
C LYS A 66 -10.22 -10.75 -7.86
N ASN A 67 -9.76 -10.56 -6.62
CA ASN A 67 -8.78 -9.51 -6.30
C ASN A 67 -7.46 -9.73 -7.06
N PHE A 68 -6.96 -10.97 -7.14
CA PHE A 68 -5.76 -11.28 -7.92
C PHE A 68 -5.94 -11.04 -9.41
N ALA A 69 -7.00 -11.59 -10.01
CA ALA A 69 -7.27 -11.42 -11.43
C ALA A 69 -7.34 -9.95 -11.84
N VAL A 70 -7.95 -9.12 -11.00
CA VAL A 70 -8.05 -7.67 -11.26
C VAL A 70 -6.70 -6.97 -11.08
N LEU A 71 -5.84 -7.40 -10.15
CA LEU A 71 -4.50 -6.83 -10.05
C LEU A 71 -3.67 -7.11 -11.31
N GLU A 72 -3.74 -8.33 -11.84
CA GLU A 72 -3.07 -8.70 -13.10
C GLU A 72 -3.56 -7.82 -14.27
N GLU A 73 -4.89 -7.65 -14.43
CA GLU A 73 -5.46 -6.76 -15.43
C GLU A 73 -4.99 -5.30 -15.25
N LEU A 74 -4.88 -4.80 -14.01
CA LEU A 74 -4.37 -3.45 -13.74
C LEU A 74 -2.88 -3.32 -14.07
N ALA A 75 -2.09 -4.36 -13.86
CA ALA A 75 -0.67 -4.35 -14.18
C ALA A 75 -0.46 -4.12 -15.69
N GLU A 76 -1.28 -4.71 -16.55
CA GLU A 76 -1.20 -4.55 -18.01
C GLU A 76 -1.38 -3.08 -18.45
N PHE A 77 -2.09 -2.26 -17.68
CA PHE A 77 -2.28 -0.83 -17.94
C PHE A 77 -1.11 0.06 -17.50
N SER A 78 -0.17 -0.45 -16.72
CA SER A 78 0.96 0.34 -16.20
C SER A 78 2.08 0.49 -17.23
N SER A 79 1.83 1.22 -18.33
CA SER A 79 2.82 1.41 -19.40
C SER A 79 3.84 2.50 -19.05
N ASN A 80 3.40 3.76 -18.92
CA ASN A 80 4.27 4.91 -18.68
C ASN A 80 4.28 5.34 -17.22
N THR A 81 3.17 5.11 -16.50
CA THR A 81 3.01 5.45 -15.08
C THR A 81 3.09 4.18 -14.23
N SER A 82 4.00 4.14 -13.27
CA SER A 82 4.04 3.05 -12.28
C SER A 82 2.94 3.23 -11.25
N GLY A 83 2.39 2.12 -10.73
CA GLY A 83 1.35 2.14 -9.70
C GLY A 83 1.80 1.52 -8.38
N VAL A 84 1.38 2.09 -7.24
CA VAL A 84 1.43 1.47 -5.92
C VAL A 84 0.00 1.24 -5.47
N ILE A 85 -0.46 -0.02 -5.44
CA ILE A 85 -1.86 -0.39 -5.24
C ILE A 85 -2.01 -1.24 -3.99
N GLY A 86 -2.83 -0.78 -3.02
CA GLY A 86 -3.22 -1.57 -1.86
C GLY A 86 -4.20 -2.68 -2.25
N PHE A 87 -3.88 -3.93 -1.91
CA PHE A 87 -4.64 -5.13 -2.25
C PHE A 87 -4.46 -6.23 -1.20
N VAL A 88 -5.14 -7.37 -1.38
CA VAL A 88 -4.95 -8.56 -0.56
C VAL A 88 -4.06 -9.54 -1.30
N ASP A 89 -2.93 -9.94 -0.70
CA ASP A 89 -2.03 -10.94 -1.27
C ASP A 89 -2.10 -12.28 -0.53
N ARG A 90 -1.55 -13.33 -1.15
CA ARG A 90 -1.26 -14.60 -0.50
C ARG A 90 0.14 -14.53 0.13
N ASN A 91 0.22 -14.79 1.42
CA ASN A 91 1.49 -14.96 2.12
C ASN A 91 1.83 -16.45 2.19
N LEU A 92 2.56 -16.94 1.20
CA LEU A 92 2.92 -18.35 1.08
C LEU A 92 4.10 -18.77 1.97
N ASP A 93 4.79 -17.80 2.59
CA ASP A 93 6.01 -18.03 3.37
C ASP A 93 5.75 -18.37 4.85
N GLU A 94 4.52 -18.28 5.32
CA GLU A 94 4.20 -18.72 6.69
C GLU A 94 3.99 -20.23 6.75
N ASP A 95 4.68 -20.86 7.72
CA ASP A 95 4.46 -22.24 8.11
C ASP A 95 2.99 -22.42 8.53
N HIS A 96 2.18 -22.99 7.64
CA HIS A 96 0.72 -23.12 7.76
C HIS A 96 0.28 -24.13 8.86
N THR A 97 1.08 -24.27 9.93
CA THR A 97 0.73 -25.10 11.09
C THR A 97 -0.47 -24.57 11.86
N ASP A 98 -0.75 -23.27 11.76
CA ASP A 98 -1.96 -22.66 12.31
C ASP A 98 -3.09 -22.69 11.28
N LYS A 99 -3.95 -23.72 11.38
CA LYS A 99 -5.13 -23.93 10.50
C LYS A 99 -6.17 -22.79 10.54
N GLN A 100 -6.01 -21.81 11.42
CA GLN A 100 -6.90 -20.64 11.52
C GLN A 100 -6.40 -19.46 10.68
N LYS A 101 -5.12 -19.42 10.33
CA LYS A 101 -4.54 -18.36 9.48
C LYS A 101 -4.58 -18.78 8.02
N ARG A 102 -5.25 -17.99 7.19
CA ARG A 102 -5.49 -18.29 5.77
C ARG A 102 -4.31 -18.01 4.83
N GLY A 103 -3.14 -17.63 5.33
CA GLY A 103 -1.99 -17.28 4.49
C GLY A 103 -2.28 -16.11 3.54
N ILE A 104 -3.05 -15.11 3.97
CA ILE A 104 -3.28 -13.87 3.24
C ILE A 104 -2.69 -12.68 3.99
N ALA A 105 -2.25 -11.66 3.25
CA ALA A 105 -1.63 -10.46 3.79
C ALA A 105 -2.32 -9.20 3.26
N ASN A 106 -2.37 -8.17 4.09
CA ASN A 106 -2.60 -6.80 3.64
C ASN A 106 -1.33 -6.32 2.94
N ALA A 107 -1.44 -5.98 1.66
CA ALA A 107 -0.28 -5.81 0.80
C ALA A 107 -0.36 -4.56 -0.09
N ALA A 108 0.79 -4.13 -0.58
CA ALA A 108 0.94 -3.15 -1.62
C ALA A 108 1.68 -3.78 -2.81
N ALA A 109 1.05 -3.81 -3.98
CA ALA A 109 1.67 -4.19 -5.23
C ALA A 109 2.30 -2.98 -5.92
N ILE A 110 3.48 -3.17 -6.47
CA ILE A 110 4.12 -2.21 -7.37
C ILE A 110 3.98 -2.75 -8.78
N ILE A 111 3.20 -2.05 -9.60
CA ILE A 111 3.01 -2.38 -11.01
C ILE A 111 3.78 -1.39 -11.89
N GLN A 112 4.47 -1.90 -12.89
CA GLN A 112 5.29 -1.10 -13.80
C GLN A 112 5.54 -1.86 -15.11
N ASN A 113 5.46 -1.17 -16.23
CA ASN A 113 5.77 -1.74 -17.56
C ASN A 113 5.01 -3.05 -17.83
N GLY A 114 3.72 -3.09 -17.50
CA GLY A 114 2.85 -4.24 -17.77
C GLY A 114 2.92 -5.37 -16.75
N ASP A 115 3.75 -5.28 -15.70
CA ASP A 115 3.98 -6.36 -14.74
C ASP A 115 3.87 -5.93 -13.28
N VAL A 116 3.64 -6.88 -12.38
CA VAL A 116 3.85 -6.72 -10.94
C VAL A 116 5.33 -6.88 -10.65
N LYS A 117 6.03 -5.79 -10.32
CA LYS A 117 7.49 -5.76 -10.09
C LYS A 117 7.88 -6.08 -8.65
N GLY A 118 6.94 -6.01 -7.72
CA GLY A 118 7.16 -6.36 -6.34
C GLY A 118 5.91 -6.21 -5.48
N ILE A 119 5.96 -6.86 -4.33
CA ILE A 119 4.88 -6.84 -3.34
C ILE A 119 5.50 -6.58 -1.97
N TYR A 120 4.89 -5.69 -1.22
CA TYR A 120 5.18 -5.45 0.19
C TYR A 120 4.01 -5.93 1.04
N HIS A 121 4.28 -6.71 2.08
CA HIS A 121 3.30 -7.16 3.05
C HIS A 121 3.39 -6.32 4.33
N LYS A 122 2.24 -5.87 4.83
CA LYS A 122 2.13 -5.12 6.09
C LYS A 122 2.72 -5.92 7.25
N CYS A 123 3.67 -5.34 7.97
CA CYS A 123 4.39 -6.01 9.05
C CYS A 123 3.71 -5.87 10.40
N TYR A 124 3.03 -4.74 10.65
CA TYR A 124 2.36 -4.45 11.91
C TYR A 124 0.86 -4.36 11.72
N LEU A 125 0.14 -5.33 12.27
CA LEU A 125 -1.31 -5.45 12.15
C LEU A 125 -1.96 -4.86 13.39
N PRO A 126 -2.71 -3.74 13.29
CA PRO A 126 -3.42 -3.18 14.43
C PRO A 126 -4.54 -4.14 14.88
N ASN A 127 -4.63 -4.33 16.19
CA ASN A 127 -5.65 -5.21 16.81
C ASN A 127 -6.20 -4.54 18.08
N TYR A 128 -6.59 -3.28 17.94
CA TYR A 128 -7.12 -2.45 19.01
C TYR A 128 -8.22 -1.52 18.46
N SER A 129 -9.11 -1.05 19.34
CA SER A 129 -10.26 -0.19 18.97
C SER A 129 -11.14 -0.85 17.92
N VAL A 130 -11.22 -0.25 16.73
CA VAL A 130 -12.03 -0.74 15.59
C VAL A 130 -11.27 -1.69 14.67
N PHE A 131 -9.99 -1.95 14.95
CA PHE A 131 -9.14 -2.78 14.11
C PHE A 131 -9.09 -4.22 14.61
N ASP A 132 -9.28 -5.18 13.70
CA ASP A 132 -9.16 -6.63 13.94
C ASP A 132 -8.38 -7.31 12.80
N GLU A 133 -7.29 -6.67 12.35
CA GLU A 133 -6.52 -7.17 11.20
C GLU A 133 -5.81 -8.49 11.47
N ALA A 134 -5.32 -8.69 12.70
CA ALA A 134 -4.64 -9.93 13.06
C ALA A 134 -5.53 -11.19 13.00
N ARG A 135 -6.87 -11.01 12.96
CA ARG A 135 -7.82 -12.09 12.75
C ARG A 135 -7.79 -12.64 11.33
N TYR A 136 -7.51 -11.79 10.34
CA TYR A 136 -7.63 -12.15 8.93
C TYR A 136 -6.29 -12.26 8.23
N PHE A 137 -5.33 -11.39 8.57
CA PHE A 137 -4.06 -11.26 7.86
C PHE A 137 -2.88 -11.87 8.62
N ALA A 138 -1.97 -12.44 7.86
CA ALA A 138 -0.63 -12.78 8.31
C ALA A 138 0.28 -11.53 8.25
N LYS A 139 1.30 -11.48 9.12
CA LYS A 139 2.29 -10.43 9.13
C LYS A 139 3.28 -10.59 7.98
N GLY A 140 3.73 -9.49 7.40
CA GLY A 140 4.87 -9.49 6.51
C GLY A 140 6.16 -9.85 7.25
N ASN A 141 7.05 -10.55 6.58
CA ASN A 141 8.33 -11.04 7.11
C ASN A 141 9.56 -10.33 6.51
N ASN A 142 9.36 -9.44 5.54
CA ASN A 142 10.44 -8.71 4.87
C ASN A 142 10.26 -7.19 4.95
N PRO A 143 10.46 -6.60 6.15
CA PRO A 143 10.23 -5.17 6.37
C PRO A 143 11.19 -4.26 5.62
N GLY A 144 12.40 -4.74 5.28
CA GLY A 144 13.45 -3.96 4.63
C GLY A 144 13.42 -3.95 3.10
N ASN A 145 12.39 -4.53 2.46
CA ASN A 145 12.27 -4.58 1.01
C ASN A 145 12.27 -3.18 0.39
N LEU A 146 12.98 -3.05 -0.75
CA LEU A 146 13.03 -1.85 -1.57
C LEU A 146 12.49 -2.10 -2.97
N PHE A 147 11.89 -1.07 -3.54
CA PHE A 147 11.48 -1.01 -4.92
C PHE A 147 12.27 0.07 -5.66
N TRP A 148 12.43 -0.11 -6.96
CA TRP A 148 13.24 0.79 -7.75
C TRP A 148 12.41 1.42 -8.86
N TYR A 149 12.41 2.74 -8.90
CA TYR A 149 11.97 3.50 -10.05
C TYR A 149 13.16 4.22 -10.63
N ASN A 150 13.64 3.76 -11.79
CA ASN A 150 14.93 4.16 -12.34
C ASN A 150 16.05 3.97 -11.29
N ASP A 151 16.73 5.07 -10.90
CA ASP A 151 17.83 5.06 -9.91
C ASP A 151 17.34 5.44 -8.48
N VAL A 152 16.02 5.52 -8.26
CA VAL A 152 15.44 5.91 -6.96
C VAL A 152 15.00 4.67 -6.19
N ALA A 153 15.63 4.43 -5.05
CA ALA A 153 15.24 3.38 -4.12
C ALA A 153 14.06 3.87 -3.25
N ILE A 154 12.96 3.14 -3.26
CA ILE A 154 11.71 3.50 -2.59
C ILE A 154 11.35 2.43 -1.58
N GLY A 155 11.11 2.83 -0.34
CA GLY A 155 10.50 2.00 0.69
C GLY A 155 8.98 2.16 0.66
N ILE A 156 8.26 1.05 0.84
CA ILE A 156 6.80 1.02 0.98
C ILE A 156 6.46 0.57 2.39
N SER A 157 5.50 1.24 3.00
CA SER A 157 4.92 0.86 4.29
C SER A 157 3.41 1.05 4.27
N ILE A 158 2.69 0.33 5.12
CA ILE A 158 1.23 0.34 5.17
C ILE A 158 0.76 0.72 6.57
N CYS A 159 0.05 1.83 6.66
CA CYS A 159 -0.67 2.32 7.83
C CYS A 159 0.15 2.23 9.14
N GLU A 160 -0.10 1.22 9.98
CA GLU A 160 0.53 1.02 11.30
C GLU A 160 2.06 0.94 11.23
N ASP A 161 2.63 0.48 10.13
CA ASP A 161 4.08 0.34 9.98
C ASP A 161 4.85 1.64 10.24
N ILE A 162 4.28 2.81 9.89
CA ILE A 162 4.92 4.12 10.06
C ILE A 162 4.97 4.59 11.53
N TRP A 163 4.13 3.99 12.41
CA TRP A 163 4.08 4.33 13.82
C TRP A 163 5.18 3.66 14.63
N ILE A 164 5.84 2.67 14.07
CA ILE A 164 6.86 1.87 14.75
C ILE A 164 8.24 2.48 14.54
N ASP A 165 8.87 2.88 15.61
CA ASP A 165 10.15 3.62 15.59
C ASP A 165 11.32 2.83 15.00
N GLU A 166 11.40 1.53 15.27
CA GLU A 166 12.38 0.59 14.70
C GLU A 166 11.69 -0.35 13.69
N GLY A 167 10.70 0.19 12.99
CA GLY A 167 9.86 -0.55 12.07
C GLY A 167 10.40 -0.61 10.63
N PRO A 168 9.54 -1.01 9.69
CA PRO A 168 9.90 -1.21 8.30
C PRO A 168 10.58 0.00 7.65
N SER A 169 10.08 1.21 7.93
CA SER A 169 10.63 2.43 7.31
C SER A 169 12.09 2.69 7.69
N LEU A 170 12.50 2.38 8.94
CA LEU A 170 13.90 2.49 9.35
C LEU A 170 14.77 1.47 8.60
N GLN A 171 14.36 0.21 8.57
CA GLN A 171 15.11 -0.85 7.88
C GLN A 171 15.24 -0.56 6.37
N GLN A 172 14.18 -0.04 5.75
CA GLN A 172 14.22 0.37 4.34
C GLN A 172 15.22 1.50 4.10
N VAL A 173 15.29 2.49 4.98
CA VAL A 173 16.29 3.58 4.88
C VAL A 173 17.70 3.06 5.12
N GLU A 174 17.92 2.17 6.08
CA GLU A 174 19.21 1.51 6.31
C GLU A 174 19.65 0.68 5.09
N ASN A 175 18.71 0.11 4.35
CA ASN A 175 18.95 -0.59 3.09
C ASN A 175 19.11 0.33 1.87
N GLY A 176 18.97 1.66 2.05
CA GLY A 176 19.25 2.65 1.03
C GLY A 176 18.02 3.33 0.42
N ALA A 177 16.83 3.20 1.01
CA ALA A 177 15.65 3.96 0.54
C ALA A 177 15.93 5.47 0.62
N SER A 178 15.63 6.17 -0.45
CA SER A 178 15.71 7.64 -0.55
C SER A 178 14.34 8.33 -0.49
N LEU A 179 13.27 7.54 -0.44
CA LEU A 179 11.89 7.96 -0.33
C LEU A 179 11.08 6.86 0.37
N ILE A 180 10.15 7.22 1.26
CA ILE A 180 9.16 6.30 1.83
C ILE A 180 7.77 6.69 1.32
N ILE A 181 7.00 5.69 0.88
CA ILE A 181 5.58 5.81 0.55
C ILE A 181 4.79 5.01 1.60
N ASN A 182 3.90 5.69 2.32
CA ASN A 182 3.03 5.08 3.31
C ASN A 182 1.57 5.22 2.86
N ILE A 183 0.92 4.09 2.59
CA ILE A 183 -0.48 4.03 2.17
C ILE A 183 -1.37 3.64 3.34
N ASN A 184 -2.55 4.27 3.44
CA ASN A 184 -3.42 4.15 4.61
C ASN A 184 -4.91 4.07 4.23
N ALA A 185 -5.68 3.42 5.11
CA ALA A 185 -7.13 3.47 5.17
C ALA A 185 -7.61 3.74 6.60
N SER A 186 -6.94 4.64 7.29
CA SER A 186 -7.25 5.00 8.69
C SER A 186 -8.59 5.72 8.78
N PRO A 187 -9.49 5.33 9.71
CA PRO A 187 -10.78 5.98 9.89
C PRO A 187 -10.63 7.47 10.24
N TYR A 188 -11.64 8.25 9.85
CA TYR A 188 -11.68 9.66 10.21
C TYR A 188 -11.81 9.82 11.74
N ASP A 189 -10.96 10.64 12.30
CA ASP A 189 -11.02 11.06 13.70
C ASP A 189 -10.66 12.54 13.78
N GLN A 190 -11.56 13.34 14.33
CA GLN A 190 -11.43 14.80 14.41
C GLN A 190 -10.15 15.25 15.14
N ASN A 191 -9.69 14.46 16.11
CA ASN A 191 -8.54 14.79 16.95
C ASN A 191 -7.21 14.23 16.40
N LYS A 192 -7.26 13.29 15.46
CA LYS A 192 -6.06 12.60 14.95
C LYS A 192 -5.36 13.29 13.77
N SER A 193 -5.96 14.34 13.17
CA SER A 193 -5.34 15.02 12.03
C SER A 193 -3.97 15.62 12.38
N ASN A 194 -3.88 16.31 13.52
CA ASN A 194 -2.63 16.93 13.97
C ASN A 194 -1.59 15.87 14.39
N SER A 195 -1.99 14.86 15.16
CA SER A 195 -1.08 13.81 15.61
C SER A 195 -0.50 12.99 14.46
N ARG A 196 -1.27 12.72 13.39
CA ARG A 196 -0.78 12.09 12.16
C ARG A 196 0.27 12.95 11.46
N LYS A 197 -0.01 14.24 11.33
CA LYS A 197 0.93 15.19 10.72
C LYS A 197 2.23 15.29 11.51
N GLU A 198 2.13 15.40 12.84
CA GLU A 198 3.28 15.46 13.73
C GLU A 198 4.12 14.17 13.66
N LEU A 199 3.47 13.02 13.63
CA LEU A 199 4.13 11.71 13.45
C LEU A 199 4.93 11.69 12.14
N VAL A 200 4.28 11.96 11.01
CA VAL A 200 4.94 11.89 9.69
C VAL A 200 6.12 12.86 9.62
N ILE A 201 5.97 14.08 10.16
CA ILE A 201 7.06 15.05 10.24
C ILE A 201 8.20 14.53 11.11
N SER A 202 7.90 13.93 12.26
CA SER A 202 8.89 13.35 13.17
C SER A 202 9.66 12.21 12.49
N GLN A 203 8.94 11.29 11.84
CA GLN A 203 9.57 10.18 11.11
C GLN A 203 10.44 10.68 9.95
N ALA A 204 9.97 11.63 9.15
CA ALA A 204 10.76 12.18 8.06
C ALA A 204 12.05 12.86 8.55
N LYS A 205 12.00 13.57 9.69
CA LYS A 205 13.18 14.17 10.32
C LYS A 205 14.15 13.12 10.85
N LYS A 206 13.62 12.08 11.52
CA LYS A 206 14.40 10.97 12.08
C LYS A 206 15.11 10.17 10.98
N LEU A 207 14.38 9.80 9.95
CA LEU A 207 14.86 8.98 8.84
C LEU A 207 15.69 9.78 7.81
N LYS A 208 15.55 11.12 7.80
CA LYS A 208 16.24 12.04 6.86
C LYS A 208 15.91 11.77 5.39
N VAL A 209 14.73 11.21 5.11
CA VAL A 209 14.20 11.01 3.77
C VAL A 209 12.78 11.59 3.68
N PRO A 210 12.32 12.02 2.49
CA PRO A 210 10.93 12.42 2.31
C PRO A 210 9.98 11.24 2.55
N ILE A 211 8.80 11.53 3.10
CA ILE A 211 7.73 10.56 3.30
C ILE A 211 6.47 11.07 2.61
N ILE A 212 5.88 10.24 1.76
CA ILE A 212 4.55 10.47 1.19
C ILE A 212 3.57 9.66 2.01
N TYR A 213 2.58 10.35 2.58
CA TYR A 213 1.52 9.75 3.38
C TYR A 213 0.18 9.95 2.68
N LEU A 214 -0.42 8.87 2.20
CA LEU A 214 -1.71 8.88 1.52
C LEU A 214 -2.75 8.12 2.35
N ASN A 215 -3.88 8.78 2.67
CA ASN A 215 -5.02 8.13 3.32
C ASN A 215 -6.23 8.07 2.40
N MET A 216 -7.04 7.01 2.50
CA MET A 216 -8.32 6.88 1.82
C MET A 216 -9.28 8.01 2.21
N VAL A 217 -10.19 8.38 1.31
CA VAL A 217 -11.36 9.23 1.63
C VAL A 217 -12.50 8.33 2.09
N GLY A 218 -13.18 8.75 3.14
CA GLY A 218 -14.20 7.96 3.81
C GLY A 218 -13.60 7.09 4.92
N GLY A 219 -14.43 6.43 5.70
CA GLY A 219 -14.07 5.55 6.81
C GLY A 219 -15.31 5.06 7.48
#